data_d689a4fd39a258c0b6cdb7cfa85e27ef
#
_entry.id   d689a4fd39a258c0b6cdb7cfa85e27ef
#
_cell.length_a   1.000
_cell.length_b   1.000
_cell.length_c   1.000
_cell.angle_alpha   90.00
_cell.angle_beta   90.00
_cell.angle_gamma   90.00
#
_symmetry.space_group_name_H-M   'P 1'
#
loop_
_entity.id
_entity.type
_entity.pdbx_description
1 polymer ?
#
loop_
_entity_poly.entity_id
_entity_poly.type
_entity_poly.pdbx_seq_one_letter_code
_entity_poly.pdbx_strand_id
1 'polypeptide(L)'
;MPTLSTTLDPRSSSYLERRQAMLARLDELDETLAAARTRVRARERVELLLDRDAPFLELRTVAGSALVGGVGQVEGVHCLVVADEPGTIEGTGDRAKAYRLAGLAAESGLPLIHLAEPGRAHPERRRVPAVVAVLFGGGTAPSADYTVAVRPAAAEADFLAEDERDAIRLARLCLRRLDRPAPVPPPGLAEPPKYDLDDLVGTADVREVLARILDGSEFEEFQPRSGTDLLAGWGAVYGYPVGVLSGGPGDLKAARFAELARDSGTPLICLGSAPVPTPDLAVTLTPGDPAYRARLLLAWPYPGASAEADAVIDPRDTRTALGIALATVARRCA
;
A
#
# COMPACT_ATOMS: atom_id res chain seq x y z
N MET A 1 28.32 1.10 -5.82
CA MET A 1 27.44 2.28 -5.75
C MET A 1 27.93 3.19 -4.62
N PRO A 2 27.83 4.53 -4.74
CA PRO A 2 28.17 5.42 -3.64
C PRO A 2 27.13 5.27 -2.51
N THR A 3 27.62 5.19 -1.26
CA THR A 3 26.76 5.15 -0.07
C THR A 3 26.37 6.57 0.31
N LEU A 4 25.08 6.80 0.59
CA LEU A 4 24.60 8.07 1.13
C LEU A 4 25.12 8.28 2.56
N SER A 5 25.48 9.50 2.87
CA SER A 5 25.85 9.92 4.23
C SER A 5 24.74 10.78 4.81
N THR A 6 24.41 10.58 6.09
CA THR A 6 23.44 11.44 6.78
C THR A 6 24.08 12.75 7.26
N THR A 7 23.34 13.84 7.14
CA THR A 7 23.64 15.14 7.75
C THR A 7 22.75 15.41 8.97
N LEU A 8 21.86 14.48 9.28
CA LEU A 8 20.91 14.60 10.36
C LEU A 8 21.60 14.58 11.72
N ASP A 9 21.31 15.57 12.55
CA ASP A 9 21.70 15.60 13.96
C ASP A 9 20.47 15.39 14.85
N PRO A 10 20.28 14.17 15.42
CA PRO A 10 19.14 13.87 16.29
C PRO A 10 19.07 14.69 17.58
N ARG A 11 20.14 15.41 17.93
CA ARG A 11 20.21 16.27 19.14
C ARG A 11 19.91 17.73 18.83
N SER A 12 19.79 18.12 17.57
CA SER A 12 19.48 19.51 17.20
C SER A 12 18.07 19.88 17.64
N SER A 13 17.87 21.15 18.09
CA SER A 13 16.56 21.65 18.51
C SER A 13 15.52 21.51 17.38
N SER A 14 15.93 21.82 16.15
CA SER A 14 15.07 21.74 14.98
C SER A 14 14.63 20.29 14.64
N TYR A 15 15.48 19.30 14.90
CA TYR A 15 15.11 17.89 14.76
C TYR A 15 14.12 17.51 15.85
N LEU A 16 14.40 17.83 17.11
CA LEU A 16 13.54 17.48 18.25
C LEU A 16 12.14 18.09 18.12
N GLU A 17 12.04 19.34 17.67
CA GLU A 17 10.75 20.01 17.42
C GLU A 17 9.95 19.29 16.31
N ARG A 18 10.60 18.98 15.17
CA ARG A 18 9.95 18.25 14.06
C ARG A 18 9.53 16.85 14.49
N ARG A 19 10.39 16.14 15.21
CA ARG A 19 10.11 14.83 15.76
C ARG A 19 8.88 14.87 16.69
N GLN A 20 8.83 15.84 17.59
CA GLN A 20 7.69 15.98 18.52
C GLN A 20 6.39 16.31 17.76
N ALA A 21 6.44 17.20 16.77
CA ALA A 21 5.29 17.51 15.93
C ALA A 21 4.81 16.30 15.12
N MET A 22 5.72 15.46 14.64
CA MET A 22 5.37 14.24 13.92
C MET A 22 4.77 13.19 14.86
N LEU A 23 5.33 12.99 16.05
CA LEU A 23 4.77 12.07 17.05
C LEU A 23 3.35 12.49 17.47
N ALA A 24 3.09 13.78 17.68
CA ALA A 24 1.74 14.26 17.97
C ALA A 24 0.73 13.93 16.85
N ARG A 25 1.15 14.02 15.58
CA ARG A 25 0.30 13.63 14.44
C ARG A 25 0.08 12.10 14.36
N LEU A 26 1.07 11.33 14.75
CA LEU A 26 0.93 9.87 14.85
C LEU A 26 -0.04 9.50 15.99
N ASP A 27 0.02 10.18 17.12
CA ASP A 27 -0.93 9.99 18.21
C ASP A 27 -2.38 10.33 17.77
N GLU A 28 -2.59 11.45 17.05
CA GLU A 28 -3.88 11.80 16.46
C GLU A 28 -4.37 10.76 15.45
N LEU A 29 -3.45 10.22 14.63
CA LEU A 29 -3.75 9.13 13.69
C LEU A 29 -4.15 7.87 14.46
N ASP A 30 -3.40 7.50 15.49
CA ASP A 30 -3.68 6.34 16.32
C ASP A 30 -5.00 6.49 17.08
N GLU A 31 -5.36 7.67 17.57
CA GLU A 31 -6.68 7.94 18.17
C GLU A 31 -7.79 7.81 17.12
N THR A 32 -7.59 8.33 15.90
CA THR A 32 -8.53 8.19 14.80
C THR A 32 -8.70 6.72 14.39
N LEU A 33 -7.60 5.99 14.30
CA LEU A 33 -7.59 4.55 14.04
C LEU A 33 -8.20 3.76 15.20
N ALA A 34 -7.97 4.15 16.46
CA ALA A 34 -8.56 3.53 17.63
C ALA A 34 -10.07 3.77 17.70
N ALA A 35 -10.55 4.97 17.36
CA ALA A 35 -11.98 5.26 17.21
C ALA A 35 -12.64 4.42 16.10
N ALA A 36 -11.90 4.12 15.03
CA ALA A 36 -12.32 3.16 14.00
C ALA A 36 -12.21 1.70 14.48
N ARG A 37 -11.28 1.38 15.39
CA ARG A 37 -11.02 0.05 15.99
C ARG A 37 -12.07 -0.42 16.99
N THR A 38 -12.96 0.45 17.49
CA THR A 38 -14.10 0.02 18.32
C THR A 38 -15.07 -0.91 17.55
N ARG A 39 -14.83 -1.12 16.27
CA ARG A 39 -15.55 -2.05 15.39
C ARG A 39 -14.67 -3.26 15.06
N VAL A 40 -14.50 -4.13 16.03
CA VAL A 40 -13.49 -5.21 16.07
C VAL A 40 -13.62 -6.28 14.98
N ARG A 41 -14.80 -6.47 14.37
CA ARG A 41 -15.07 -7.67 13.57
C ARG A 41 -14.44 -7.71 12.18
N ALA A 42 -14.48 -6.63 11.39
CA ALA A 42 -13.87 -6.63 10.06
C ALA A 42 -12.36 -6.83 10.14
N ARG A 43 -11.71 -6.17 11.07
CA ARG A 43 -10.26 -6.27 11.28
C ARG A 43 -9.85 -7.68 11.77
N GLU A 44 -10.59 -8.25 12.71
CA GLU A 44 -10.34 -9.62 13.18
C GLU A 44 -10.47 -10.64 12.05
N ARG A 45 -11.46 -10.47 11.16
CA ARG A 45 -11.59 -11.31 9.96
C ARG A 45 -10.40 -11.19 9.03
N VAL A 46 -9.88 -9.98 8.83
CA VAL A 46 -8.67 -9.75 8.03
C VAL A 46 -7.48 -10.42 8.68
N GLU A 47 -7.28 -10.26 9.99
CA GLU A 47 -6.19 -10.91 10.74
C GLU A 47 -6.23 -12.44 10.63
N LEU A 48 -7.42 -13.04 10.71
CA LEU A 48 -7.59 -14.48 10.53
C LEU A 48 -7.32 -14.95 9.09
N LEU A 49 -7.53 -14.08 8.12
CA LEU A 49 -7.33 -14.38 6.70
C LEU A 49 -5.86 -14.32 6.30
N LEU A 50 -5.12 -13.37 6.83
CA LEU A 50 -3.71 -13.13 6.47
C LEU A 50 -2.79 -14.26 6.93
N ASP A 51 -1.66 -14.38 6.28
CA ASP A 51 -0.61 -15.27 6.73
C ASP A 51 0.00 -14.75 8.04
N ARG A 52 0.42 -15.68 8.89
CA ARG A 52 1.01 -15.34 10.16
C ARG A 52 2.25 -14.46 9.95
N ASP A 53 2.35 -13.39 10.72
CA ASP A 53 3.45 -12.42 10.68
C ASP A 53 3.60 -11.67 9.33
N ALA A 54 2.63 -11.82 8.41
CA ALA A 54 2.62 -11.07 7.17
C ALA A 54 2.12 -9.62 7.41
N PRO A 55 2.83 -8.62 6.89
CA PRO A 55 2.39 -7.23 7.03
C PRO A 55 1.11 -6.97 6.22
N PHE A 56 0.26 -6.09 6.74
CA PHE A 56 -0.94 -5.60 6.06
C PHE A 56 -0.86 -4.11 5.82
N LEU A 57 -0.80 -3.72 4.55
CA LEU A 57 -0.87 -2.31 4.16
C LEU A 57 -2.33 -1.90 4.02
N GLU A 58 -2.89 -1.32 5.07
CA GLU A 58 -4.27 -0.82 5.06
C GLU A 58 -4.37 0.43 4.19
N LEU A 59 -5.33 0.43 3.27
CA LEU A 59 -5.56 1.51 2.31
C LEU A 59 -6.81 2.30 2.68
N ARG A 60 -6.73 3.63 2.51
CA ARG A 60 -7.81 4.58 2.78
C ARG A 60 -8.48 4.38 4.15
N THR A 61 -7.72 4.65 5.19
CA THR A 61 -8.27 4.84 6.54
C THR A 61 -9.05 6.16 6.60
N VAL A 62 -10.25 6.17 6.05
CA VAL A 62 -11.14 7.35 6.13
C VAL A 62 -11.93 7.27 7.41
N ALA A 63 -11.89 8.31 8.22
CA ALA A 63 -12.73 8.44 9.40
C ALA A 63 -14.21 8.24 9.00
N GLY A 64 -14.90 7.29 9.64
CA GLY A 64 -16.30 6.97 9.36
C GLY A 64 -16.54 5.93 8.25
N SER A 65 -15.50 5.41 7.58
CA SER A 65 -15.65 4.25 6.71
C SER A 65 -15.74 2.98 7.57
N ALA A 66 -16.80 2.21 7.34
CA ALA A 66 -17.03 0.92 8.00
C ALA A 66 -16.34 -0.26 7.26
N LEU A 67 -15.52 0.04 6.27
CA LEU A 67 -14.85 -0.94 5.44
C LEU A 67 -13.36 -0.96 5.73
N VAL A 68 -12.81 -2.12 6.07
CA VAL A 68 -11.37 -2.37 6.14
C VAL A 68 -10.90 -2.89 4.79
N GLY A 69 -9.84 -2.32 4.25
CA GLY A 69 -9.30 -2.80 2.98
C GLY A 69 -7.83 -2.48 2.82
N GLY A 70 -7.11 -3.35 2.12
CA GLY A 70 -5.68 -3.19 1.95
C GLY A 70 -5.02 -4.35 1.22
N VAL A 71 -3.69 -4.26 1.13
CA VAL A 71 -2.85 -5.30 0.54
C VAL A 71 -2.24 -6.13 1.66
N GLY A 72 -2.42 -7.44 1.59
CA GLY A 72 -1.84 -8.40 2.50
C GLY A 72 -1.43 -9.68 1.80
N GLN A 73 -0.84 -10.60 2.53
CA GLN A 73 -0.43 -11.90 2.01
C GLN A 73 -1.33 -13.00 2.56
N VAL A 74 -1.84 -13.85 1.67
CA VAL A 74 -2.68 -15.01 2.00
C VAL A 74 -2.16 -16.22 1.21
N GLU A 75 -1.80 -17.28 1.90
CA GLU A 75 -1.20 -18.48 1.29
C GLU A 75 0.02 -18.15 0.41
N GLY A 76 0.89 -17.27 0.89
CA GLY A 76 2.09 -16.81 0.18
C GLY A 76 1.80 -15.86 -0.99
N VAL A 77 0.54 -15.46 -1.23
CA VAL A 77 0.15 -14.63 -2.37
C VAL A 77 -0.30 -13.25 -1.90
N HIS A 78 0.27 -12.19 -2.46
CA HIS A 78 -0.25 -10.86 -2.23
C HIS A 78 -1.64 -10.72 -2.84
N CYS A 79 -2.58 -10.31 -1.99
CA CYS A 79 -3.99 -10.14 -2.32
C CYS A 79 -4.45 -8.76 -1.91
N LEU A 80 -5.44 -8.24 -2.60
CA LEU A 80 -6.22 -7.14 -2.09
C LEU A 80 -7.39 -7.70 -1.30
N VAL A 81 -7.52 -7.28 -0.05
CA VAL A 81 -8.58 -7.70 0.87
C VAL A 81 -9.54 -6.53 1.08
N VAL A 82 -10.83 -6.82 1.02
CA VAL A 82 -11.92 -5.90 1.36
C VAL A 82 -12.80 -6.61 2.39
N ALA A 83 -13.02 -6.00 3.54
CA ALA A 83 -13.83 -6.56 4.62
C ALA A 83 -14.87 -5.54 5.10
N ASP A 84 -16.12 -5.92 5.02
CA ASP A 84 -17.25 -5.12 5.53
C ASP A 84 -17.37 -5.25 7.04
N GLU A 85 -17.69 -4.13 7.70
CA GLU A 85 -17.97 -4.14 9.13
C GLU A 85 -19.37 -4.67 9.42
N PRO A 86 -19.52 -5.67 10.30
CA PRO A 86 -20.80 -6.23 10.65
C PRO A 86 -21.79 -5.22 11.25
N GLY A 87 -23.04 -5.31 10.83
CA GLY A 87 -24.11 -4.50 11.39
C GLY A 87 -24.12 -3.03 10.97
N THR A 88 -23.28 -2.63 10.03
CA THR A 88 -23.28 -1.27 9.49
C THR A 88 -24.03 -1.19 8.16
N ILE A 89 -24.58 0.00 7.86
CA ILE A 89 -25.17 0.30 6.56
C ILE A 89 -24.08 0.82 5.63
N GLU A 90 -24.08 0.35 4.39
CA GLU A 90 -23.12 0.81 3.39
C GLU A 90 -23.29 2.30 3.08
N GLY A 91 -22.22 3.07 3.35
CA GLY A 91 -22.17 4.49 3.01
C GLY A 91 -21.61 4.72 1.59
N THR A 92 -21.78 5.95 1.09
CA THR A 92 -21.19 6.37 -0.20
C THR A 92 -19.67 6.29 -0.17
N GLY A 93 -19.04 6.56 0.99
CA GLY A 93 -17.61 6.43 1.22
C GLY A 93 -17.13 4.99 1.12
N ASP A 94 -17.89 4.04 1.64
CA ASP A 94 -17.56 2.60 1.56
C ASP A 94 -17.54 2.12 0.11
N ARG A 95 -18.53 2.50 -0.68
CA ARG A 95 -18.58 2.19 -2.12
C ARG A 95 -17.40 2.77 -2.87
N ALA A 96 -17.09 4.04 -2.67
CA ALA A 96 -15.97 4.69 -3.32
C ALA A 96 -14.64 4.01 -2.96
N LYS A 97 -14.47 3.61 -1.69
CA LYS A 97 -13.32 2.85 -1.21
C LYS A 97 -13.24 1.47 -1.86
N ALA A 98 -14.33 0.70 -1.83
CA ALA A 98 -14.38 -0.62 -2.46
C ALA A 98 -14.06 -0.55 -3.96
N TYR A 99 -14.59 0.45 -4.67
CA TYR A 99 -14.31 0.69 -6.09
C TYR A 99 -12.83 1.01 -6.34
N ARG A 100 -12.22 1.85 -5.53
CA ARG A 100 -10.79 2.20 -5.65
C ARG A 100 -9.93 0.98 -5.40
N LEU A 101 -10.25 0.17 -4.38
CA LEU A 101 -9.54 -1.06 -4.05
C LEU A 101 -9.64 -2.10 -5.18
N ALA A 102 -10.82 -2.30 -5.75
CA ALA A 102 -10.98 -3.18 -6.91
C ALA A 102 -10.23 -2.69 -8.15
N GLY A 103 -10.19 -1.37 -8.37
CA GLY A 103 -9.37 -0.75 -9.41
C GLY A 103 -7.89 -1.04 -9.21
N LEU A 104 -7.39 -0.87 -7.99
CA LEU A 104 -6.01 -1.16 -7.64
C LEU A 104 -5.67 -2.65 -7.82
N ALA A 105 -6.58 -3.56 -7.43
CA ALA A 105 -6.42 -5.00 -7.66
C ALA A 105 -6.27 -5.31 -9.16
N ALA A 106 -7.11 -4.71 -9.99
CA ALA A 106 -7.07 -4.88 -11.44
C ALA A 106 -5.78 -4.30 -12.06
N GLU A 107 -5.38 -3.11 -11.64
CA GLU A 107 -4.17 -2.43 -12.13
C GLU A 107 -2.89 -3.16 -11.73
N SER A 108 -2.87 -3.74 -10.53
CA SER A 108 -1.71 -4.46 -9.99
C SER A 108 -1.73 -5.96 -10.29
N GLY A 109 -2.77 -6.47 -10.94
CA GLY A 109 -2.91 -7.90 -11.21
C GLY A 109 -3.03 -8.75 -9.95
N LEU A 110 -3.59 -8.18 -8.87
CA LEU A 110 -3.79 -8.87 -7.60
C LEU A 110 -5.17 -9.55 -7.57
N PRO A 111 -5.28 -10.73 -6.95
CA PRO A 111 -6.58 -11.28 -6.59
C PRO A 111 -7.26 -10.42 -5.53
N LEU A 112 -8.56 -10.38 -5.57
CA LEU A 112 -9.42 -9.70 -4.62
C LEU A 112 -10.14 -10.71 -3.73
N ILE A 113 -10.08 -10.51 -2.42
CA ILE A 113 -10.88 -11.26 -1.46
C ILE A 113 -11.86 -10.27 -0.83
N HIS A 114 -13.14 -10.57 -0.95
CA HIS A 114 -14.20 -9.76 -0.34
C HIS A 114 -14.87 -10.53 0.79
N LEU A 115 -14.70 -10.05 2.02
CA LEU A 115 -15.35 -10.53 3.23
C LEU A 115 -16.63 -9.71 3.43
N ALA A 116 -17.72 -10.19 2.84
CA ALA A 116 -18.91 -9.41 2.60
C ALA A 116 -20.03 -9.62 3.62
N GLU A 117 -20.60 -8.52 4.11
CA GLU A 117 -21.83 -8.52 4.89
C GLU A 117 -23.09 -8.55 3.98
N PRO A 118 -24.25 -8.98 4.50
CA PRO A 118 -25.49 -9.00 3.75
C PRO A 118 -25.87 -7.63 3.17
N GLY A 119 -26.30 -7.61 1.92
CA GLY A 119 -26.77 -6.39 1.26
C GLY A 119 -25.66 -5.43 0.79
N ARG A 120 -24.41 -5.83 0.90
CA ARG A 120 -23.27 -5.05 0.38
C ARG A 120 -23.12 -5.26 -1.12
N ALA A 121 -22.71 -4.19 -1.82
CA ALA A 121 -22.35 -4.27 -3.21
C ALA A 121 -20.98 -4.96 -3.36
N HIS A 122 -20.95 -6.03 -4.14
CA HIS A 122 -19.68 -6.66 -4.49
C HIS A 122 -18.98 -5.82 -5.57
N PRO A 123 -17.64 -5.63 -5.44
CA PRO A 123 -16.86 -4.99 -6.49
C PRO A 123 -17.05 -5.73 -7.81
N GLU A 124 -17.37 -5.01 -8.87
CA GLU A 124 -17.44 -5.61 -10.20
C GLU A 124 -16.07 -6.16 -10.60
N ARG A 125 -16.04 -7.32 -11.24
CA ARG A 125 -14.84 -7.99 -11.76
C ARG A 125 -14.25 -7.24 -12.96
N ARG A 126 -13.93 -5.98 -12.82
CA ARG A 126 -13.29 -5.17 -13.87
C ARG A 126 -11.81 -5.55 -14.00
N ARG A 127 -11.49 -6.59 -14.79
CA ARG A 127 -10.10 -7.04 -15.04
C ARG A 127 -9.32 -7.53 -13.79
N VAL A 128 -10.00 -7.77 -12.68
CA VAL A 128 -9.38 -8.42 -11.52
C VAL A 128 -9.08 -9.87 -11.90
N PRO A 129 -7.85 -10.38 -11.71
CA PRO A 129 -7.46 -11.71 -12.17
C PRO A 129 -8.24 -12.83 -11.51
N ALA A 130 -8.62 -12.64 -10.24
CA ALA A 130 -9.44 -13.59 -9.51
C ALA A 130 -10.17 -12.91 -8.35
N VAL A 131 -11.41 -13.34 -8.07
CA VAL A 131 -12.24 -12.84 -6.98
C VAL A 131 -12.71 -14.01 -6.13
N VAL A 132 -12.46 -13.95 -4.82
CA VAL A 132 -13.03 -14.84 -3.81
C VAL A 132 -13.99 -14.04 -2.95
N ALA A 133 -15.26 -14.40 -2.95
CA ALA A 133 -16.28 -13.77 -2.12
C ALA A 133 -16.62 -14.66 -0.92
N VAL A 134 -16.57 -14.11 0.28
CA VAL A 134 -17.01 -14.75 1.52
C VAL A 134 -18.24 -14.02 2.01
N LEU A 135 -19.38 -14.73 2.05
CA LEU A 135 -20.67 -14.18 2.43
C LEU A 135 -21.01 -14.57 3.87
N PHE A 136 -21.01 -13.60 4.78
CA PHE A 136 -21.36 -13.83 6.20
C PHE A 136 -22.85 -13.79 6.48
N GLY A 137 -23.67 -13.84 5.46
CA GLY A 137 -25.13 -13.83 5.53
C GLY A 137 -25.74 -14.10 4.16
N GLY A 138 -27.00 -13.71 3.96
CA GLY A 138 -27.65 -13.83 2.66
C GLY A 138 -27.04 -12.88 1.63
N GLY A 139 -26.98 -13.31 0.38
CA GLY A 139 -26.47 -12.52 -0.74
C GLY A 139 -25.92 -13.41 -1.85
N THR A 140 -25.54 -12.78 -2.96
CA THR A 140 -24.92 -13.44 -4.11
C THR A 140 -23.71 -12.64 -4.57
N ALA A 141 -22.69 -13.31 -5.09
CA ALA A 141 -21.51 -12.68 -5.67
C ALA A 141 -21.27 -13.23 -7.09
N PRO A 142 -22.09 -12.86 -8.07
CA PRO A 142 -22.10 -13.48 -9.40
C PRO A 142 -20.80 -13.25 -10.19
N SER A 143 -19.98 -12.29 -9.78
CA SER A 143 -18.69 -11.97 -10.42
C SER A 143 -17.51 -12.66 -9.75
N ALA A 144 -17.71 -13.46 -8.69
CA ALA A 144 -16.64 -14.17 -8.01
C ALA A 144 -16.28 -15.45 -8.75
N ASP A 145 -14.99 -15.84 -8.69
CA ASP A 145 -14.51 -17.15 -9.15
C ASP A 145 -14.84 -18.25 -8.15
N TYR A 146 -14.82 -17.88 -6.86
CA TYR A 146 -15.25 -18.74 -5.77
C TYR A 146 -16.13 -17.95 -4.80
N THR A 147 -17.21 -18.59 -4.39
CA THR A 147 -18.14 -18.07 -3.38
C THR A 147 -18.18 -19.02 -2.20
N VAL A 148 -17.86 -18.50 -1.01
CA VAL A 148 -17.98 -19.19 0.27
C VAL A 148 -19.10 -18.55 1.07
N ALA A 149 -20.06 -19.30 1.57
CA ALA A 149 -21.16 -18.76 2.40
C ALA A 149 -21.22 -19.46 3.75
N VAL A 150 -21.52 -18.68 4.81
CA VAL A 150 -21.78 -19.19 6.16
C VAL A 150 -23.24 -19.61 6.25
N ARG A 151 -23.52 -20.80 6.80
CA ARG A 151 -24.89 -21.31 7.01
C ARG A 151 -25.71 -20.36 7.91
N PRO A 152 -27.03 -20.20 7.67
CA PRO A 152 -27.91 -20.96 6.75
C PRO A 152 -28.07 -20.33 5.36
N ALA A 153 -27.21 -19.41 4.94
CA ALA A 153 -27.39 -18.64 3.73
C ALA A 153 -26.94 -19.37 2.46
N ALA A 154 -27.69 -19.13 1.40
CA ALA A 154 -27.42 -19.32 -0.03
C ALA A 154 -27.15 -20.75 -0.53
N ALA A 155 -28.16 -21.28 -1.22
CA ALA A 155 -28.07 -22.52 -2.01
C ALA A 155 -27.12 -22.43 -3.24
N GLU A 156 -26.55 -21.26 -3.53
CA GLU A 156 -25.76 -21.00 -4.74
C GLU A 156 -24.26 -20.79 -4.48
N ALA A 157 -23.79 -20.97 -3.23
CA ALA A 157 -22.37 -20.85 -2.94
C ALA A 157 -21.62 -22.13 -3.32
N ASP A 158 -20.37 -21.99 -3.82
CA ASP A 158 -19.49 -23.11 -4.15
C ASP A 158 -19.08 -23.90 -2.91
N PHE A 159 -18.96 -23.23 -1.76
CA PHE A 159 -18.62 -23.84 -0.48
C PHE A 159 -19.52 -23.30 0.63
N LEU A 160 -20.00 -24.22 1.50
CA LEU A 160 -20.77 -23.88 2.69
C LEU A 160 -19.90 -24.07 3.93
N ALA A 161 -19.69 -23.00 4.66
CA ALA A 161 -18.96 -22.98 5.93
C ALA A 161 -19.90 -23.18 7.12
N GLU A 162 -19.41 -23.77 8.19
CA GLU A 162 -20.15 -23.95 9.43
C GLU A 162 -20.23 -22.66 10.24
N ASP A 163 -19.15 -21.89 10.25
CA ASP A 163 -19.02 -20.60 10.93
C ASP A 163 -18.10 -19.63 10.17
N GLU A 164 -17.88 -18.43 10.73
CA GLU A 164 -17.03 -17.41 10.12
C GLU A 164 -15.56 -17.85 10.00
N ARG A 165 -15.02 -18.60 10.96
CA ARG A 165 -13.63 -19.08 10.94
C ARG A 165 -13.45 -20.15 9.86
N ASP A 166 -14.42 -21.03 9.72
CA ASP A 166 -14.43 -22.03 8.67
C ASP A 166 -14.56 -21.37 7.28
N ALA A 167 -15.36 -20.31 7.15
CA ALA A 167 -15.46 -19.56 5.91
C ALA A 167 -14.13 -18.92 5.50
N ILE A 168 -13.40 -18.35 6.45
CA ILE A 168 -12.06 -17.79 6.19
C ILE A 168 -11.07 -18.90 5.80
N ARG A 169 -11.10 -20.05 6.47
CA ARG A 169 -10.29 -21.22 6.12
C ARG A 169 -10.59 -21.70 4.68
N LEU A 170 -11.86 -21.76 4.31
CA LEU A 170 -12.26 -22.13 2.95
C LEU A 170 -11.84 -21.08 1.91
N ALA A 171 -11.91 -19.81 2.23
CA ALA A 171 -11.42 -18.73 1.35
C ALA A 171 -9.91 -18.87 1.09
N ARG A 172 -9.11 -19.17 2.11
CA ARG A 172 -7.69 -19.49 1.95
C ARG A 172 -7.47 -20.70 1.03
N LEU A 173 -8.28 -21.75 1.18
CA LEU A 173 -8.24 -22.93 0.30
C LEU A 173 -8.59 -22.58 -1.15
N CYS A 174 -9.58 -21.72 -1.39
CA CYS A 174 -9.93 -21.24 -2.73
C CYS A 174 -8.74 -20.55 -3.38
N LEU A 175 -8.02 -19.72 -2.62
CA LEU A 175 -6.82 -19.04 -3.13
C LEU A 175 -5.71 -20.01 -3.57
N ARG A 176 -5.50 -21.13 -2.86
CA ARG A 176 -4.54 -22.14 -3.29
C ARG A 176 -4.91 -22.82 -4.61
N ARG A 177 -6.22 -22.89 -4.91
CA ARG A 177 -6.73 -23.54 -6.13
C ARG A 177 -6.76 -22.64 -7.35
N LEU A 178 -6.65 -21.34 -7.15
CA LEU A 178 -6.56 -20.42 -8.27
C LEU A 178 -5.25 -20.65 -9.01
N ASP A 179 -5.32 -20.94 -10.30
CA ASP A 179 -4.14 -21.01 -11.16
C ASP A 179 -3.53 -19.62 -11.31
N ARG A 180 -2.32 -19.45 -10.80
CA ARG A 180 -1.66 -18.15 -10.76
C ARG A 180 -0.18 -18.27 -11.03
N PRO A 181 0.38 -17.28 -11.73
CA PRO A 181 1.81 -17.15 -11.76
C PRO A 181 2.35 -16.96 -10.33
N ALA A 182 3.41 -17.67 -10.00
CA ALA A 182 4.12 -17.51 -8.74
C ALA A 182 4.49 -16.03 -8.51
N PRO A 183 4.55 -15.56 -7.25
CA PRO A 183 5.09 -14.23 -6.97
C PRO A 183 6.47 -14.11 -7.61
N VAL A 184 6.69 -13.02 -8.34
CA VAL A 184 8.02 -12.72 -8.88
C VAL A 184 8.90 -12.31 -7.68
N PRO A 185 9.91 -13.10 -7.30
CA PRO A 185 10.81 -12.71 -6.23
C PRO A 185 11.61 -11.47 -6.64
N PRO A 186 12.07 -10.66 -5.69
CA PRO A 186 12.96 -9.56 -6.02
C PRO A 186 14.21 -10.08 -6.74
N PRO A 187 14.69 -9.39 -7.77
CA PRO A 187 15.85 -9.85 -8.54
C PRO A 187 17.17 -9.71 -7.78
N GLY A 188 17.20 -8.92 -6.70
CA GLY A 188 18.36 -8.68 -5.85
C GLY A 188 18.18 -9.20 -4.43
N LEU A 189 19.30 -9.24 -3.69
CA LEU A 189 19.25 -9.50 -2.25
C LEU A 189 18.86 -8.21 -1.52
N ALA A 190 17.95 -8.33 -0.56
CA ALA A 190 17.59 -7.22 0.29
C ALA A 190 18.70 -6.98 1.33
N GLU A 191 19.21 -5.76 1.39
CA GLU A 191 20.15 -5.33 2.41
C GLU A 191 19.47 -4.32 3.34
N PRO A 192 19.68 -4.40 4.67
CA PRO A 192 19.15 -3.39 5.56
C PRO A 192 19.83 -2.03 5.30
N PRO A 193 19.09 -0.91 5.43
CA PRO A 193 19.71 0.41 5.39
C PRO A 193 20.68 0.57 6.56
N LYS A 194 21.66 1.45 6.40
CA LYS A 194 22.69 1.71 7.43
C LYS A 194 22.21 2.62 8.56
N TYR A 195 21.11 3.32 8.36
CA TYR A 195 20.56 4.31 9.29
C TYR A 195 19.18 3.86 9.79
N ASP A 196 18.86 4.27 11.02
CA ASP A 196 17.65 3.89 11.70
C ASP A 196 16.41 4.56 11.07
N LEU A 197 15.35 3.77 10.84
CA LEU A 197 14.07 4.26 10.36
C LEU A 197 13.36 5.16 11.39
N ASP A 198 13.61 4.97 12.68
CA ASP A 198 13.02 5.77 13.75
C ASP A 198 13.37 7.27 13.63
N ASP A 199 14.48 7.61 13.02
CA ASP A 199 14.89 8.99 12.77
C ASP A 199 14.00 9.71 11.74
N LEU A 200 13.20 8.98 10.93
CA LEU A 200 12.32 9.56 9.91
C LEU A 200 11.20 10.44 10.50
N VAL A 201 10.82 10.23 11.76
CA VAL A 201 9.83 11.09 12.43
C VAL A 201 10.31 12.54 12.61
N GLY A 202 11.58 12.82 12.44
CA GLY A 202 12.19 14.15 12.62
C GLY A 202 12.59 14.86 11.34
N THR A 203 12.38 14.27 10.17
CA THR A 203 12.85 14.84 8.90
C THR A 203 11.90 14.55 7.75
N ALA A 204 11.78 15.48 6.82
CA ALA A 204 11.18 15.27 5.51
C ALA A 204 12.22 15.54 4.40
N ASP A 205 13.50 15.61 4.74
CA ASP A 205 14.56 15.71 3.74
C ASP A 205 14.66 14.41 2.95
N VAL A 206 14.51 14.51 1.65
CA VAL A 206 14.43 13.35 0.77
C VAL A 206 15.71 12.52 0.79
N ARG A 207 16.89 13.13 0.92
CA ARG A 207 18.16 12.39 1.00
C ARG A 207 18.24 11.58 2.29
N GLU A 208 17.74 12.13 3.39
CA GLU A 208 17.65 11.42 4.67
C GLU A 208 16.63 10.28 4.61
N VAL A 209 15.51 10.50 3.91
CA VAL A 209 14.53 9.44 3.65
C VAL A 209 15.16 8.32 2.83
N LEU A 210 15.83 8.65 1.71
CA LEU A 210 16.48 7.65 0.85
C LEU A 210 17.56 6.86 1.59
N ALA A 211 18.35 7.52 2.43
CA ALA A 211 19.38 6.86 3.21
C ALA A 211 18.83 5.79 4.16
N ARG A 212 17.53 5.86 4.52
CA ARG A 212 16.86 4.95 5.45
C ARG A 212 15.93 3.95 4.80
N ILE A 213 15.51 4.19 3.55
CA ILE A 213 14.60 3.26 2.86
C ILE A 213 15.31 2.39 1.82
N LEU A 214 16.44 2.85 1.26
CA LEU A 214 17.16 2.10 0.23
C LEU A 214 18.06 1.02 0.84
N ASP A 215 18.21 -0.06 0.12
CA ASP A 215 19.07 -1.18 0.45
C ASP A 215 20.51 -0.72 0.56
N GLY A 216 21.18 -1.08 1.66
CA GLY A 216 22.54 -0.65 1.97
C GLY A 216 22.72 0.88 2.05
N SER A 217 21.65 1.67 2.05
CA SER A 217 21.66 3.13 1.90
C SER A 217 22.37 3.60 0.62
N GLU A 218 22.32 2.78 -0.44
CA GLU A 218 22.98 3.06 -1.71
C GLU A 218 22.03 3.78 -2.67
N PHE A 219 22.54 4.86 -3.27
CA PHE A 219 21.81 5.66 -4.25
C PHE A 219 22.77 6.12 -5.36
N GLU A 220 22.44 5.79 -6.60
CA GLU A 220 23.19 6.22 -7.78
C GLU A 220 22.48 7.41 -8.43
N GLU A 221 22.95 8.63 -8.15
CA GLU A 221 22.34 9.86 -8.62
C GLU A 221 22.54 10.03 -10.13
N PHE A 222 21.45 10.21 -10.85
CA PHE A 222 21.42 10.48 -12.29
C PHE A 222 21.65 11.98 -12.54
N GLN A 223 22.63 12.30 -13.40
CA GLN A 223 22.99 13.67 -13.76
C GLN A 223 23.14 14.63 -12.56
N PRO A 224 24.03 14.35 -11.59
CA PRO A 224 24.12 15.10 -10.33
C PRO A 224 24.52 16.56 -10.50
N ARG A 225 25.04 16.96 -11.66
CA ARG A 225 25.46 18.33 -11.98
C ARG A 225 24.42 19.12 -12.79
N SER A 226 23.31 18.50 -13.15
CA SER A 226 22.24 19.11 -13.95
C SER A 226 20.94 19.10 -13.16
N GLY A 227 20.19 20.21 -13.16
CA GLY A 227 18.92 20.31 -12.47
C GLY A 227 19.07 20.02 -10.97
N THR A 228 19.81 20.85 -10.25
CA THR A 228 20.17 20.65 -8.83
C THR A 228 18.96 20.59 -7.90
N ASP A 229 17.82 21.17 -8.31
CA ASP A 229 16.57 21.17 -7.55
C ASP A 229 15.77 19.87 -7.75
N LEU A 230 16.21 19.01 -8.67
CA LEU A 230 15.64 17.71 -8.95
C LEU A 230 16.60 16.59 -8.61
N LEU A 231 16.22 15.75 -7.66
CA LEU A 231 16.89 14.51 -7.34
C LEU A 231 16.32 13.39 -8.21
N ALA A 232 17.17 12.72 -8.97
CA ALA A 232 16.84 11.56 -9.77
C ALA A 232 17.94 10.52 -9.62
N GLY A 233 17.60 9.25 -9.51
CA GLY A 233 18.62 8.21 -9.40
C GLY A 233 18.07 6.82 -9.15
N TRP A 234 18.96 5.85 -9.11
CA TRP A 234 18.66 4.43 -8.97
C TRP A 234 19.03 3.93 -7.57
N GLY A 235 18.25 2.97 -7.07
CA GLY A 235 18.51 2.25 -5.84
C GLY A 235 17.75 0.94 -5.81
N ALA A 236 17.66 0.33 -4.64
CA ALA A 236 16.83 -0.85 -4.43
C ALA A 236 16.09 -0.75 -3.10
N VAL A 237 14.92 -1.40 -3.01
CA VAL A 237 14.13 -1.55 -1.78
C VAL A 237 13.71 -3.01 -1.67
N TYR A 238 14.13 -3.70 -0.63
CA TYR A 238 13.92 -5.15 -0.46
C TYR A 238 14.34 -5.98 -1.68
N GLY A 239 15.45 -5.61 -2.32
CA GLY A 239 15.97 -6.27 -3.50
C GLY A 239 15.27 -5.92 -4.81
N TYR A 240 14.21 -5.11 -4.79
CA TYR A 240 13.57 -4.59 -5.99
C TYR A 240 14.31 -3.35 -6.47
N PRO A 241 14.82 -3.32 -7.72
CA PRO A 241 15.39 -2.12 -8.29
C PRO A 241 14.31 -1.05 -8.45
N VAL A 242 14.65 0.19 -8.14
CA VAL A 242 13.73 1.32 -8.23
C VAL A 242 14.42 2.55 -8.83
N GLY A 243 13.66 3.30 -9.63
CA GLY A 243 14.00 4.67 -9.97
C GLY A 243 13.33 5.61 -8.99
N VAL A 244 14.04 6.61 -8.51
CA VAL A 244 13.50 7.61 -7.57
C VAL A 244 13.58 8.99 -8.19
N LEU A 245 12.49 9.74 -8.04
CA LEU A 245 12.39 11.17 -8.37
C LEU A 245 11.89 11.97 -7.19
N SER A 246 12.49 13.14 -6.97
CA SER A 246 12.02 14.12 -6.01
C SER A 246 12.52 15.51 -6.38
N GLY A 247 11.73 16.56 -6.12
CA GLY A 247 12.12 17.94 -6.31
C GLY A 247 11.21 18.73 -7.25
N GLY A 248 11.63 19.93 -7.59
CA GLY A 248 10.84 20.96 -8.26
C GLY A 248 10.35 20.66 -9.68
N PRO A 249 9.66 21.62 -10.30
CA PRO A 249 8.95 21.44 -11.57
C PRO A 249 9.88 20.98 -12.69
N GLY A 250 9.30 20.09 -13.50
CA GLY A 250 9.97 19.26 -14.50
C GLY A 250 10.84 19.99 -15.49
N ASP A 251 12.03 19.51 -15.54
CA ASP A 251 12.93 19.77 -16.64
C ASP A 251 13.14 18.48 -17.48
N LEU A 252 13.98 18.61 -18.47
CA LEU A 252 14.35 17.50 -19.36
C LEU A 252 14.96 16.31 -18.59
N LYS A 253 15.59 16.55 -17.43
CA LYS A 253 16.18 15.51 -16.58
C LYS A 253 15.11 14.54 -16.05
N ALA A 254 13.99 15.07 -15.52
CA ALA A 254 12.90 14.24 -15.02
C ALA A 254 12.25 13.40 -16.14
N ALA A 255 11.97 14.04 -17.27
CA ALA A 255 11.37 13.35 -18.42
C ALA A 255 12.28 12.23 -18.94
N ARG A 256 13.58 12.53 -19.10
CA ARG A 256 14.56 11.55 -19.55
C ARG A 256 14.74 10.40 -18.56
N PHE A 257 14.79 10.69 -17.26
CA PHE A 257 14.91 9.66 -16.23
C PHE A 257 13.68 8.76 -16.19
N ALA A 258 12.47 9.33 -16.24
CA ALA A 258 11.23 8.57 -16.28
C ALA A 258 11.11 7.68 -17.54
N GLU A 259 11.61 8.15 -18.69
CA GLU A 259 11.71 7.34 -19.92
C GLU A 259 12.64 6.14 -19.71
N LEU A 260 13.84 6.35 -19.17
CA LEU A 260 14.79 5.27 -18.89
C LEU A 260 14.24 4.24 -17.91
N ALA A 261 13.54 4.69 -16.84
CA ALA A 261 12.90 3.80 -15.89
C ALA A 261 11.81 2.94 -16.57
N ARG A 262 11.00 3.54 -17.43
CA ARG A 262 9.98 2.84 -18.21
C ARG A 262 10.58 1.82 -19.17
N ASP A 263 11.61 2.22 -19.93
CA ASP A 263 12.25 1.37 -20.92
C ASP A 263 12.95 0.17 -20.29
N SER A 264 13.47 0.33 -19.09
CA SER A 264 14.07 -0.76 -18.30
C SER A 264 13.07 -1.60 -17.51
N GLY A 265 11.77 -1.23 -17.53
CA GLY A 265 10.75 -1.87 -16.70
C GLY A 265 10.96 -1.67 -15.19
N THR A 266 11.75 -0.67 -14.79
CA THR A 266 12.03 -0.37 -13.39
C THR A 266 10.93 0.51 -12.79
N PRO A 267 10.29 0.12 -11.68
CA PRO A 267 9.26 0.93 -11.04
C PRO A 267 9.79 2.31 -10.64
N LEU A 268 8.99 3.34 -10.91
CA LEU A 268 9.32 4.73 -10.59
C LEU A 268 8.59 5.15 -9.30
N ILE A 269 9.38 5.59 -8.31
CA ILE A 269 8.89 6.12 -7.03
C ILE A 269 9.10 7.63 -7.02
N CYS A 270 8.04 8.38 -6.72
CA CYS A 270 8.13 9.81 -6.41
C CYS A 270 8.07 10.03 -4.90
N LEU A 271 9.03 10.79 -4.36
CA LEU A 271 9.07 11.18 -2.94
C LEU A 271 8.87 12.68 -2.81
N GLY A 272 7.90 13.09 -2.00
CA GLY A 272 7.57 14.49 -1.84
C GLY A 272 7.10 15.11 -3.16
N SER A 273 7.66 16.24 -3.55
CA SER A 273 7.36 16.88 -4.83
C SER A 273 8.13 16.24 -5.98
N ALA A 274 7.48 15.95 -7.10
CA ALA A 274 8.16 15.49 -8.33
C ALA A 274 7.37 15.83 -9.60
N PRO A 275 8.06 16.11 -10.71
CA PRO A 275 7.44 16.65 -11.93
C PRO A 275 6.94 15.58 -12.91
N VAL A 276 6.54 14.40 -12.45
CA VAL A 276 6.13 13.29 -13.33
C VAL A 276 4.63 13.09 -13.30
N PRO A 277 3.95 13.00 -14.45
CA PRO A 277 2.49 12.93 -14.47
C PRO A 277 1.90 11.66 -13.86
N THR A 278 2.61 10.53 -13.88
CA THR A 278 2.08 9.23 -13.42
C THR A 278 3.21 8.29 -12.99
N PRO A 279 3.74 8.42 -11.76
CA PRO A 279 4.67 7.43 -11.23
C PRO A 279 3.94 6.11 -10.90
N ASP A 280 4.67 5.01 -10.77
CA ASP A 280 4.10 3.76 -10.26
C ASP A 280 3.69 3.90 -8.79
N LEU A 281 4.58 4.47 -7.99
CA LEU A 281 4.37 4.72 -6.57
C LEU A 281 4.67 6.18 -6.25
N ALA A 282 3.96 6.76 -5.30
CA ALA A 282 4.30 8.07 -4.75
C ALA A 282 4.12 8.09 -3.24
N VAL A 283 4.98 8.84 -2.56
CA VAL A 283 4.88 9.11 -1.11
C VAL A 283 4.94 10.62 -0.91
N THR A 284 3.85 11.23 -0.46
CA THR A 284 3.84 12.63 -0.05
C THR A 284 4.35 12.74 1.38
N LEU A 285 5.30 13.64 1.60
CA LEU A 285 6.00 13.81 2.87
C LEU A 285 5.48 15.02 3.66
N THR A 286 4.95 16.01 2.94
CA THR A 286 4.51 17.29 3.51
C THR A 286 3.21 17.78 2.89
N PRO A 287 2.46 18.70 3.56
CA PRO A 287 1.20 19.24 3.03
C PRO A 287 1.31 20.05 1.72
N GLY A 288 2.53 20.39 1.31
CA GLY A 288 2.77 21.15 0.07
C GLY A 288 3.08 20.27 -1.14
N ASP A 289 3.16 18.96 -0.93
CA ASP A 289 3.48 18.04 -2.01
C ASP A 289 2.26 17.89 -2.94
N PRO A 290 2.47 17.79 -4.26
CA PRO A 290 1.38 17.65 -5.20
C PRO A 290 0.67 16.29 -5.05
N ALA A 291 -0.65 16.30 -5.26
CA ALA A 291 -1.41 15.07 -5.39
C ALA A 291 -1.05 14.37 -6.71
N TYR A 292 -0.45 13.19 -6.63
CA TYR A 292 -0.09 12.40 -7.78
C TYR A 292 -1.24 11.51 -8.25
N ARG A 293 -1.33 11.31 -9.57
CA ARG A 293 -2.06 10.18 -10.12
C ARG A 293 -1.14 8.96 -10.18
N ALA A 294 -0.66 8.50 -9.03
CA ALA A 294 0.12 7.28 -8.92
C ALA A 294 -0.79 6.04 -8.93
N ARG A 295 -0.22 4.89 -9.25
CA ARG A 295 -0.92 3.60 -9.05
C ARG A 295 -1.25 3.41 -7.59
N LEU A 296 -0.30 3.69 -6.69
CA LEU A 296 -0.50 3.76 -5.26
C LEU A 296 0.12 5.05 -4.71
N LEU A 297 -0.70 5.86 -4.04
CA LEU A 297 -0.28 7.07 -3.37
C LEU A 297 -0.31 6.88 -1.85
N LEU A 298 0.86 6.92 -1.25
CA LEU A 298 1.04 6.91 0.19
C LEU A 298 1.27 8.33 0.69
N ALA A 299 0.93 8.62 1.94
CA ALA A 299 1.24 9.90 2.58
C ALA A 299 1.74 9.69 4.00
N TRP A 300 2.64 10.56 4.43
CA TRP A 300 2.92 10.72 5.84
C TRP A 300 1.78 11.49 6.52
N PRO A 301 1.62 11.39 7.86
CA PRO A 301 0.54 12.04 8.56
C PRO A 301 0.74 13.58 8.59
N TYR A 302 -0.10 14.28 7.81
CA TYR A 302 -0.25 15.74 7.81
C TYR A 302 -1.73 16.10 7.65
N PRO A 303 -2.16 17.34 8.01
CA PRO A 303 -3.54 17.74 7.83
C PRO A 303 -4.02 17.59 6.39
N GLY A 304 -5.06 16.82 6.15
CA GLY A 304 -5.61 16.55 4.82
C GLY A 304 -5.05 15.29 4.10
N ALA A 305 -3.97 14.69 4.59
CA ALA A 305 -3.34 13.53 3.95
C ALA A 305 -4.31 12.38 3.64
N SER A 306 -5.23 12.10 4.55
CA SER A 306 -6.22 11.02 4.38
C SER A 306 -7.25 11.25 3.27
N ALA A 307 -7.45 12.51 2.85
CA ALA A 307 -8.36 12.84 1.75
C ALA A 307 -7.71 12.62 0.37
N GLU A 308 -6.40 12.72 0.28
CA GLU A 308 -5.63 12.72 -0.97
C GLU A 308 -4.97 11.38 -1.26
N ALA A 309 -4.47 10.68 -0.23
CA ALA A 309 -3.70 9.45 -0.38
C ALA A 309 -4.57 8.17 -0.33
N ASP A 310 -4.03 7.09 -0.90
CA ASP A 310 -4.60 5.75 -0.76
C ASP A 310 -4.33 5.17 0.64
N ALA A 311 -3.19 5.53 1.27
CA ALA A 311 -2.90 5.22 2.68
C ALA A 311 -2.12 6.34 3.35
N VAL A 312 -2.39 6.53 4.64
CA VAL A 312 -1.53 7.34 5.52
C VAL A 312 -0.70 6.37 6.35
N ILE A 313 0.61 6.51 6.29
CA ILE A 313 1.57 5.60 6.90
C ILE A 313 2.47 6.32 7.90
N ASP A 314 2.90 5.62 8.93
CA ASP A 314 3.98 6.09 9.79
C ASP A 314 5.26 6.27 8.94
N PRO A 315 5.99 7.38 9.07
CA PRO A 315 7.27 7.55 8.38
C PRO A 315 8.22 6.35 8.55
N ARG A 316 8.22 5.71 9.70
CA ARG A 316 9.03 4.53 10.02
C ARG A 316 8.65 3.29 9.20
N ASP A 317 7.39 3.22 8.77
CA ASP A 317 6.87 2.11 7.96
C ASP A 317 7.07 2.32 6.46
N THR A 318 7.63 3.47 6.03
CA THR A 318 7.77 3.83 4.61
C THR A 318 8.48 2.74 3.81
N ARG A 319 9.57 2.18 4.30
CA ARG A 319 10.30 1.10 3.63
C ARG A 319 9.43 -0.15 3.48
N THR A 320 8.75 -0.56 4.55
CA THR A 320 7.85 -1.74 4.55
C THR A 320 6.69 -1.54 3.60
N ALA A 321 6.03 -0.38 3.65
CA ALA A 321 4.93 -0.04 2.77
C ALA A 321 5.34 -0.04 1.29
N LEU A 322 6.52 0.52 0.98
CA LEU A 322 7.10 0.48 -0.37
C LEU A 322 7.42 -0.95 -0.80
N GLY A 323 7.97 -1.78 0.08
CA GLY A 323 8.25 -3.19 -0.21
C GLY A 323 6.99 -3.98 -0.60
N ILE A 324 5.89 -3.80 0.16
CA ILE A 324 4.58 -4.40 -0.15
C ILE A 324 4.08 -3.88 -1.50
N ALA A 325 4.14 -2.57 -1.73
CA ALA A 325 3.70 -1.95 -2.96
C ALA A 325 4.51 -2.45 -4.17
N LEU A 326 5.85 -2.52 -4.06
CA LEU A 326 6.73 -3.02 -5.12
C LEU A 326 6.46 -4.48 -5.46
N ALA A 327 6.23 -5.32 -4.47
CA ALA A 327 5.84 -6.72 -4.70
C ALA A 327 4.53 -6.84 -5.49
N THR A 328 3.68 -5.81 -5.49
CA THR A 328 2.45 -5.77 -6.28
C THR A 328 2.66 -5.20 -7.69
N VAL A 329 3.59 -4.25 -7.86
CA VAL A 329 3.89 -3.58 -9.13
C VAL A 329 4.80 -4.42 -10.02
N ALA A 330 5.80 -5.09 -9.45
CA ALA A 330 6.83 -5.86 -10.17
C ALA A 330 6.27 -7.01 -11.03
N ARG A 331 5.04 -7.45 -10.78
CA ARG A 331 4.37 -8.54 -11.55
C ARG A 331 4.09 -8.20 -13.02
N ARG A 332 4.17 -6.94 -13.43
CA ARG A 332 3.88 -6.51 -14.81
C ARG A 332 5.12 -6.26 -15.66
N CYS A 333 6.28 -6.20 -15.04
CA CYS A 333 7.55 -5.96 -15.75
C CYS A 333 8.26 -7.27 -16.15
N ALA A 334 7.71 -8.41 -15.80
CA ALA A 334 8.13 -9.75 -16.19
C ALA A 334 7.17 -10.33 -17.24
#